data_cdc69d0366c7c9a3e59abe5fc4d067fd
#
_entry.id   cdc69d0366c7c9a3e59abe5fc4d067fd
#
_cell.length_a   1.000
_cell.length_b   1.000
_cell.length_c   1.000
_cell.angle_alpha   90.00
_cell.angle_beta   90.00
_cell.angle_gamma   90.00
#
_symmetry.space_group_name_H-M   'P 1'
#
loop_
_entity.id
_entity.type
_entity.pdbx_description
1 polymer ?
#
loop_
_entity_poly.entity_id
_entity_poly.type
_entity_poly.pdbx_seq_one_letter_code
_entity_poly.pdbx_strand_id
1 'polypeptide(L)'
;MNTGIPSEAEQMDWLTSQLSGANRNPIALFLHKPLFLRTPEDPETPETAIRYVPQPVRAQLVKMLGAHDVRLVASGHVHQRRDFTYGHMRHVWAPSVGFIIPDRIQEVIGIKEVGLVEYLFQPDSFEVRHVRAPGQSDVDLDSLIGAGS
;
A
#
# COMPACT_ATOMS: atom_id res chain seq x y z
N MET A 1 28.80 -5.17 4.00
CA MET A 1 28.32 -4.35 5.13
C MET A 1 26.91 -4.80 5.44
N ASN A 2 26.63 -5.20 6.66
CA ASN A 2 25.26 -5.51 7.07
C ASN A 2 24.52 -4.17 7.26
N THR A 3 23.58 -3.86 6.39
CA THR A 3 22.83 -2.58 6.42
C THR A 3 21.76 -2.55 7.51
N GLY A 4 21.57 -3.65 8.25
CA GLY A 4 20.47 -3.79 9.22
C GLY A 4 19.09 -3.94 8.59
N ILE A 5 18.98 -3.91 7.25
CA ILE A 5 17.73 -4.14 6.52
C ILE A 5 17.67 -5.64 6.17
N PRO A 6 16.62 -6.37 6.59
CA PRO A 6 16.45 -7.77 6.24
C PRO A 6 16.41 -7.98 4.72
N SER A 7 16.97 -9.08 4.24
CA SER A 7 16.84 -9.50 2.83
C SER A 7 15.37 -9.83 2.51
N GLU A 8 15.03 -9.90 1.22
CA GLU A 8 13.71 -10.33 0.77
C GLU A 8 13.32 -11.71 1.32
N ALA A 9 14.25 -12.66 1.29
CA ALA A 9 14.04 -14.00 1.82
C ALA A 9 13.74 -14.00 3.33
N GLU A 10 14.51 -13.25 4.11
CA GLU A 10 14.27 -13.10 5.56
C GLU A 10 12.92 -12.44 5.86
N GLN A 11 12.50 -11.45 5.06
CA GLN A 11 11.18 -10.83 5.19
C GLN A 11 10.04 -11.81 4.88
N MET A 12 10.18 -12.63 3.84
CA MET A 12 9.20 -13.64 3.45
C MET A 12 9.10 -14.77 4.48
N ASP A 13 10.23 -15.23 5.04
CA ASP A 13 10.26 -16.23 6.10
C ASP A 13 9.60 -15.70 7.39
N TRP A 14 9.92 -14.47 7.75
CA TRP A 14 9.28 -13.80 8.89
C TRP A 14 7.77 -13.71 8.68
N LEU A 15 7.31 -13.22 7.53
CA LEU A 15 5.88 -13.08 7.24
C LEU A 15 5.17 -14.44 7.26
N THR A 16 5.77 -15.46 6.67
CA THR A 16 5.24 -16.84 6.70
C THR A 16 5.04 -17.33 8.14
N SER A 17 6.02 -17.07 9.00
CA SER A 17 5.94 -17.41 10.43
C SER A 17 4.81 -16.67 11.14
N GLN A 18 4.67 -15.34 10.89
CA GLN A 18 3.60 -14.54 11.50
C GLN A 18 2.22 -15.00 11.05
N LEU A 19 2.02 -15.24 9.76
CA LEU A 19 0.76 -15.71 9.20
C LEU A 19 0.36 -17.09 9.79
N SER A 20 1.31 -18.00 9.91
CA SER A 20 1.11 -19.31 10.52
C SER A 20 0.79 -19.23 12.01
N GLY A 21 1.37 -18.27 12.71
CA GLY A 21 1.16 -18.01 14.14
C GLY A 21 -0.15 -17.29 14.47
N ALA A 22 -0.88 -16.79 13.49
CA ALA A 22 -2.08 -15.98 13.72
C ALA A 22 -3.28 -16.76 14.31
N ASN A 23 -3.24 -18.11 14.31
CA ASN A 23 -4.21 -18.97 15.02
C ASN A 23 -5.68 -18.61 14.73
N ARG A 24 -6.03 -18.38 13.46
CA ARG A 24 -7.36 -17.97 12.99
C ARG A 24 -7.78 -16.54 13.37
N ASN A 25 -6.90 -15.75 13.97
CA ASN A 25 -7.20 -14.33 14.15
C ASN A 25 -7.19 -13.60 12.80
N PRO A 26 -8.10 -12.64 12.59
CA PRO A 26 -8.06 -11.81 11.40
C PRO A 26 -6.78 -10.98 11.35
N ILE A 27 -6.23 -10.83 10.15
CA ILE A 27 -4.93 -10.21 9.93
C ILE A 27 -5.11 -8.91 9.13
N ALA A 28 -4.44 -7.86 9.58
CA ALA A 28 -4.20 -6.64 8.82
C ALA A 28 -2.71 -6.56 8.46
N LEU A 29 -2.42 -6.45 7.17
CA LEU A 29 -1.06 -6.30 6.65
C LEU A 29 -0.82 -4.86 6.22
N PHE A 30 0.27 -4.28 6.71
CA PHE A 30 0.74 -2.95 6.32
C PHE A 30 2.07 -3.08 5.57
N LEU A 31 2.16 -2.52 4.37
CA LEU A 31 3.36 -2.51 3.55
C LEU A 31 3.55 -1.16 2.87
N HIS A 32 4.79 -0.88 2.44
CA HIS A 32 5.09 0.41 1.83
C HIS A 32 4.45 0.53 0.44
N LYS A 33 4.74 -0.41 -0.48
CA LYS A 33 4.21 -0.40 -1.84
C LYS A 33 2.91 -1.19 -1.94
N PRO A 34 1.92 -0.75 -2.73
CA PRO A 34 0.79 -1.60 -3.08
C PRO A 34 1.25 -2.88 -3.78
N LEU A 35 0.50 -3.96 -3.61
CA LEU A 35 0.83 -5.23 -4.25
C LEU A 35 0.77 -5.14 -5.77
N PHE A 36 -0.25 -4.49 -6.33
CA PHE A 36 -0.49 -4.40 -7.77
C PHE A 36 -1.33 -3.16 -8.11
N LEU A 37 -1.35 -2.82 -9.39
CA LEU A 37 -2.11 -1.70 -9.94
C LEU A 37 -3.61 -2.04 -10.04
N ARG A 38 -3.96 -3.09 -10.77
CA ARG A 38 -5.34 -3.57 -11.00
C ARG A 38 -5.54 -5.00 -10.53
N THR A 39 -4.64 -5.89 -10.96
CA THR A 39 -4.66 -7.32 -10.60
C THR A 39 -3.24 -7.84 -10.33
N PRO A 40 -3.09 -8.97 -9.63
CA PRO A 40 -1.78 -9.58 -9.42
C PRO A 40 -1.04 -9.94 -10.72
N GLU A 41 -1.78 -10.13 -11.81
CA GLU A 41 -1.26 -10.50 -13.12
C GLU A 41 -0.84 -9.30 -13.97
N ASP A 42 -0.98 -8.07 -13.47
CA ASP A 42 -0.54 -6.87 -14.18
C ASP A 42 0.90 -7.01 -14.69
N PRO A 43 1.16 -6.67 -15.96
CA PRO A 43 2.50 -6.78 -16.51
C PRO A 43 3.46 -5.84 -15.76
N GLU A 44 4.70 -6.32 -15.58
CA GLU A 44 5.74 -5.49 -15.03
C GLU A 44 6.37 -4.62 -16.13
N THR A 45 6.37 -3.33 -15.91
CA THR A 45 7.09 -2.33 -16.69
C THR A 45 8.05 -1.57 -15.77
N PRO A 46 9.02 -0.81 -16.30
CA PRO A 46 9.87 0.03 -15.45
C PRO A 46 9.08 0.93 -14.49
N GLU A 47 7.98 1.50 -14.96
CA GLU A 47 7.12 2.39 -14.16
C GLU A 47 6.36 1.63 -13.08
N THR A 48 5.82 0.44 -13.39
CA THR A 48 5.08 -0.37 -12.41
C THR A 48 6.00 -0.99 -11.36
N ALA A 49 7.21 -1.40 -11.73
CA ALA A 49 8.21 -1.96 -10.82
C ALA A 49 8.65 -0.97 -9.73
N ILE A 50 8.70 0.33 -10.07
CA ILE A 50 9.00 1.37 -9.08
C ILE A 50 7.85 1.52 -8.07
N ARG A 51 6.60 1.43 -8.52
CA ARG A 51 5.40 1.79 -7.74
C ARG A 51 4.75 0.64 -7.00
N TYR A 52 4.87 -0.57 -7.51
CA TYR A 52 4.21 -1.76 -6.98
C TYR A 52 5.22 -2.83 -6.58
N VAL A 53 4.76 -3.83 -5.86
CA VAL A 53 5.59 -5.00 -5.55
C VAL A 53 5.92 -5.73 -6.85
N PRO A 54 7.20 -6.06 -7.13
CA PRO A 54 7.62 -6.76 -8.34
C PRO A 54 6.94 -8.11 -8.53
N GLN A 55 6.76 -8.53 -9.80
CA GLN A 55 5.92 -9.66 -10.19
C GLN A 55 6.23 -10.99 -9.48
N PRO A 56 7.48 -11.46 -9.37
CA PRO A 56 7.75 -12.74 -8.70
C PRO A 56 7.33 -12.74 -7.24
N VAL A 57 7.68 -11.68 -6.50
CA VAL A 57 7.36 -11.51 -5.07
C VAL A 57 5.87 -11.29 -4.88
N ARG A 58 5.24 -10.50 -5.75
CA ARG A 58 3.81 -10.22 -5.73
C ARG A 58 2.97 -11.50 -5.83
N ALA A 59 3.31 -12.39 -6.78
CA ALA A 59 2.61 -13.65 -6.96
C ALA A 59 2.71 -14.54 -5.70
N GLN A 60 3.89 -14.61 -5.09
CA GLN A 60 4.10 -15.34 -3.84
C GLN A 60 3.28 -14.73 -2.70
N LEU A 61 3.32 -13.42 -2.52
CA LEU A 61 2.57 -12.71 -1.48
C LEU A 61 1.07 -12.93 -1.63
N VAL A 62 0.51 -12.71 -2.82
CA VAL A 62 -0.93 -12.87 -3.04
C VAL A 62 -1.39 -14.30 -2.75
N LYS A 63 -0.61 -15.30 -3.18
CA LYS A 63 -0.89 -16.72 -2.88
C LYS A 63 -0.83 -16.98 -1.37
N MET A 64 0.20 -16.49 -0.70
CA MET A 64 0.38 -16.68 0.74
C MET A 64 -0.73 -15.99 1.54
N LEU A 65 -1.01 -14.72 1.27
CA LEU A 65 -2.05 -13.95 1.95
C LEU A 65 -3.45 -14.54 1.73
N GLY A 66 -3.72 -15.03 0.50
CA GLY A 66 -4.98 -15.67 0.16
C GLY A 66 -5.27 -16.99 0.89
N ALA A 67 -4.25 -17.62 1.46
CA ALA A 67 -4.38 -18.86 2.26
C ALA A 67 -4.70 -18.59 3.75
N HIS A 68 -4.71 -17.33 4.18
CA HIS A 68 -4.95 -16.91 5.56
C HIS A 68 -6.11 -15.91 5.65
N ASP A 69 -6.65 -15.65 6.86
CA ASP A 69 -7.71 -14.66 7.09
C ASP A 69 -7.14 -13.22 7.06
N VAL A 70 -6.50 -12.84 5.96
CA VAL A 70 -6.03 -11.48 5.73
C VAL A 70 -7.19 -10.64 5.23
N ARG A 71 -7.71 -9.77 6.06
CA ARG A 71 -8.89 -8.94 5.75
C ARG A 71 -8.53 -7.56 5.21
N LEU A 72 -7.35 -7.04 5.59
CA LEU A 72 -6.86 -5.73 5.19
C LEU A 72 -5.43 -5.81 4.66
N VAL A 73 -5.20 -5.19 3.49
CA VAL A 73 -3.87 -4.91 2.94
C VAL A 73 -3.76 -3.40 2.76
N ALA A 74 -3.07 -2.74 3.67
CA ALA A 74 -2.88 -1.30 3.68
C ALA A 74 -1.51 -0.93 3.11
N SER A 75 -1.44 0.08 2.24
CA SER A 75 -0.20 0.53 1.61
C SER A 75 -0.22 2.03 1.31
N GLY A 76 0.95 2.60 1.03
CA GLY A 76 1.14 3.99 0.66
C GLY A 76 1.88 4.13 -0.67
N HIS A 77 2.99 4.89 -0.67
CA HIS A 77 3.95 5.06 -1.76
C HIS A 77 3.45 5.76 -3.03
N VAL A 78 2.27 5.42 -3.52
CA VAL A 78 1.72 5.95 -4.78
C VAL A 78 1.05 7.32 -4.63
N HIS A 79 0.94 7.84 -3.41
CA HIS A 79 0.34 9.15 -3.12
C HIS A 79 -1.07 9.32 -3.68
N GLN A 80 -1.83 8.23 -3.76
CA GLN A 80 -3.23 8.23 -4.19
C GLN A 80 -4.06 7.45 -3.19
N ARG A 81 -5.23 7.98 -2.86
CA ARG A 81 -6.22 7.25 -2.09
C ARG A 81 -6.97 6.29 -2.99
N ARG A 82 -7.01 5.04 -2.59
CA ARG A 82 -7.82 4.01 -3.26
C ARG A 82 -8.30 2.99 -2.26
N ASP A 83 -9.50 2.46 -2.48
CA ASP A 83 -10.14 1.46 -1.64
C ASP A 83 -10.88 0.48 -2.54
N PHE A 84 -10.49 -0.79 -2.51
CA PHE A 84 -11.06 -1.82 -3.35
C PHE A 84 -10.88 -3.20 -2.73
N THR A 85 -11.61 -4.20 -3.23
CA THR A 85 -11.51 -5.59 -2.77
C THR A 85 -10.93 -6.47 -3.87
N TYR A 86 -10.01 -7.36 -3.50
CA TYR A 86 -9.51 -8.43 -4.33
C TYR A 86 -9.55 -9.74 -3.55
N GLY A 87 -10.29 -10.73 -4.07
CA GLY A 87 -10.64 -11.92 -3.30
C GLY A 87 -11.45 -11.55 -2.07
N HIS A 88 -10.98 -11.94 -0.90
CA HIS A 88 -11.58 -11.56 0.39
C HIS A 88 -10.83 -10.41 1.10
N MET A 89 -9.76 -9.91 0.51
CA MET A 89 -8.90 -8.87 1.07
C MET A 89 -9.35 -7.48 0.60
N ARG A 90 -9.57 -6.57 1.55
CA ARG A 90 -9.75 -5.14 1.27
C ARG A 90 -8.39 -4.48 1.14
N HIS A 91 -8.13 -3.88 -0.02
CA HIS A 91 -6.91 -3.12 -0.30
C HIS A 91 -7.17 -1.63 -0.10
N VAL A 92 -6.38 -1.00 0.74
CA VAL A 92 -6.50 0.44 1.02
C VAL A 92 -5.15 1.11 0.75
N TRP A 93 -5.13 2.03 -0.21
CA TRP A 93 -3.98 2.88 -0.46
C TRP A 93 -4.14 4.18 0.28
N ALA A 94 -3.17 4.53 1.10
CA ALA A 94 -3.14 5.80 1.80
C ALA A 94 -2.61 6.91 0.87
N PRO A 95 -3.23 8.10 0.90
CA PRO A 95 -2.67 9.28 0.26
C PRO A 95 -1.37 9.70 0.96
N SER A 96 -0.67 10.67 0.37
CA SER A 96 0.45 11.33 1.05
C SER A 96 -0.05 12.39 2.03
N VAL A 97 0.68 12.62 3.10
CA VAL A 97 0.42 13.74 4.02
C VAL A 97 1.05 15.06 3.53
N GLY A 98 1.95 15.02 2.54
CA GLY A 98 2.75 16.16 2.14
C GLY A 98 2.39 16.74 0.77
N PHE A 99 2.24 15.91 -0.25
CA PHE A 99 2.04 16.36 -1.62
C PHE A 99 1.42 15.30 -2.52
N ILE A 100 0.84 15.72 -3.64
CA ILE A 100 0.39 14.85 -4.72
C ILE A 100 1.43 14.77 -5.84
N ILE A 101 1.46 13.64 -6.55
CA ILE A 101 2.33 13.46 -7.71
C ILE A 101 1.58 13.93 -8.97
N PRO A 102 2.18 14.80 -9.84
CA PRO A 102 1.54 15.29 -11.04
C PRO A 102 1.10 14.18 -12.01
N ASP A 103 0.01 14.41 -12.74
CA ASP A 103 -0.55 13.45 -13.70
C ASP A 103 0.44 13.09 -14.83
N ARG A 104 1.30 14.03 -15.22
CA ARG A 104 2.36 13.81 -16.21
C ARG A 104 3.43 12.79 -15.76
N ILE A 105 3.56 12.56 -14.42
CA ILE A 105 4.54 11.64 -13.83
C ILE A 105 3.88 10.31 -13.47
N GLN A 106 2.61 10.34 -13.08
CA GLN A 106 1.91 9.18 -12.58
C GLN A 106 0.44 9.16 -13.04
N GLU A 107 0.05 8.05 -13.66
CA GLU A 107 -1.35 7.77 -14.01
C GLU A 107 -2.29 7.95 -12.80
N VAL A 108 -3.45 8.51 -13.05
CA VAL A 108 -4.52 8.63 -12.04
C VAL A 108 -5.31 7.33 -12.00
N ILE A 109 -5.15 6.58 -10.91
CA ILE A 109 -5.86 5.32 -10.66
C ILE A 109 -6.84 5.45 -9.50
N GLY A 110 -6.48 6.23 -8.51
CA GLY A 110 -7.28 6.57 -7.35
C GLY A 110 -7.61 8.05 -7.31
N ILE A 111 -7.73 8.58 -6.12
CA ILE A 111 -7.94 10.00 -5.87
C ILE A 111 -6.62 10.61 -5.41
N LYS A 112 -6.13 11.61 -6.13
CA LYS A 112 -4.96 12.39 -5.74
C LYS A 112 -5.39 13.49 -4.78
N GLU A 113 -5.08 13.28 -3.54
CA GLU A 113 -5.34 14.25 -2.46
C GLU A 113 -4.28 14.09 -1.37
N VAL A 114 -4.11 15.11 -0.57
CA VAL A 114 -3.29 15.06 0.65
C VAL A 114 -4.18 14.67 1.83
N GLY A 115 -3.71 13.73 2.65
CA GLY A 115 -4.51 13.25 3.78
C GLY A 115 -3.88 12.06 4.48
N LEU A 116 -4.66 11.45 5.36
CA LEU A 116 -4.29 10.23 6.08
C LEU A 116 -5.43 9.21 6.05
N VAL A 117 -5.13 8.00 6.47
CA VAL A 117 -6.12 6.95 6.68
C VAL A 117 -6.09 6.54 8.15
N GLU A 118 -7.26 6.60 8.77
CA GLU A 118 -7.50 6.08 10.11
C GLU A 118 -8.10 4.67 10.00
N TYR A 119 -7.56 3.72 10.74
CA TYR A 119 -8.06 2.36 10.86
C TYR A 119 -8.54 2.13 12.28
N LEU A 120 -9.84 1.84 12.44
CA LEU A 120 -10.43 1.45 13.71
C LEU A 120 -10.65 -0.06 13.73
N PHE A 121 -9.84 -0.77 14.50
CA PHE A 121 -9.97 -2.23 14.66
C PHE A 121 -10.92 -2.56 15.80
N GLN A 122 -11.80 -3.51 15.56
CA GLN A 122 -12.72 -4.12 16.52
C GLN A 122 -12.51 -5.64 16.51
N PRO A 123 -13.03 -6.41 17.48
CA PRO A 123 -12.78 -7.85 17.56
C PRO A 123 -13.04 -8.61 16.24
N ASP A 124 -14.13 -8.29 15.52
CA ASP A 124 -14.56 -9.02 14.33
C ASP A 124 -14.62 -8.17 13.07
N SER A 125 -14.26 -6.89 13.14
CA SER A 125 -14.38 -5.94 12.03
C SER A 125 -13.32 -4.85 12.08
N PHE A 126 -13.30 -4.02 11.05
CA PHE A 126 -12.54 -2.77 11.05
C PHE A 126 -13.24 -1.72 10.21
N GLU A 127 -13.06 -0.46 10.59
CA GLU A 127 -13.48 0.69 9.81
C GLU A 127 -12.26 1.37 9.18
N VAL A 128 -12.46 1.95 8.00
CA VAL A 128 -11.46 2.76 7.30
C VAL A 128 -12.04 4.14 7.09
N ARG A 129 -11.35 5.17 7.56
CA ARG A 129 -11.75 6.56 7.40
C ARG A 129 -10.64 7.34 6.73
N HIS A 130 -10.98 8.09 5.68
CA HIS A 130 -10.07 9.04 5.06
C HIS A 130 -10.22 10.39 5.76
N VAL A 131 -9.12 10.92 6.26
CA VAL A 131 -9.11 12.13 7.10
C VAL A 131 -8.19 13.17 6.48
N ARG A 132 -8.65 14.41 6.46
CA ARG A 132 -7.81 15.58 6.15
C ARG A 132 -7.64 16.43 7.39
N ALA A 133 -6.41 16.84 7.67
CA ALA A 133 -6.17 17.78 8.76
C ALA A 133 -6.71 19.18 8.41
N PRO A 134 -7.22 19.93 9.37
CA PRO A 134 -7.62 21.32 9.15
C PRO A 134 -6.51 22.14 8.50
N GLY A 135 -6.83 22.90 7.45
CA GLY A 135 -5.87 23.72 6.71
C GLY A 135 -4.93 22.97 5.74
N GLN A 136 -5.06 21.65 5.63
CA GLN A 136 -4.32 20.86 4.66
C GLN A 136 -4.84 21.11 3.23
N SER A 137 -3.92 21.38 2.28
CA SER A 137 -4.22 21.61 0.87
C SER A 137 -3.53 20.57 -0.02
N ASP A 138 -4.07 20.32 -1.20
CA ASP A 138 -3.48 19.43 -2.19
C ASP A 138 -2.33 20.16 -2.91
N VAL A 139 -1.13 20.04 -2.35
CA VAL A 139 0.08 20.64 -2.90
C VAL A 139 0.65 19.67 -3.93
N ASP A 140 0.87 20.17 -5.14
CA ASP A 140 1.53 19.45 -6.21
C ASP A 140 3.06 19.47 -6.03
N LEU A 141 3.71 18.34 -6.35
CA LEU A 141 5.17 18.22 -6.26
C LEU A 141 5.91 19.29 -7.06
N ASP A 142 5.39 19.67 -8.24
CA ASP A 142 5.98 20.70 -9.08
C ASP A 142 5.99 22.07 -8.40
N SER A 143 4.93 22.38 -7.65
CA SER A 143 4.84 23.61 -6.87
C SER A 143 5.88 23.66 -5.75
N LEU A 144 6.23 22.50 -5.17
CA LEU A 144 7.26 22.42 -4.13
C LEU A 144 8.69 22.58 -4.69
N ILE A 145 8.95 22.04 -5.89
CA ILE A 145 10.25 22.09 -6.53
C ILE A 145 10.47 23.49 -7.15
N GLY A 146 9.44 24.09 -7.76
CA GLY A 146 9.50 25.41 -8.39
C GLY A 146 9.59 26.58 -7.41
N ALA A 147 9.19 26.40 -6.16
CA ALA A 147 9.26 27.45 -5.13
C ALA A 147 10.69 27.66 -4.55
N GLY A 148 11.66 26.84 -4.96
CA GLY A 148 13.06 26.88 -4.50
C GLY A 148 14.07 27.48 -5.50
N SER A 149 13.60 28.09 -6.61
CA SER A 149 14.45 28.71 -7.65
C SER A 149 14.35 30.24 -7.68
#